data_edc49ac1771f3e87fd0389b86cc8283f
#
_entry.id   edc49ac1771f3e87fd0389b86cc8283f
#
_cell.length_a   1.000
_cell.length_b   1.000
_cell.length_c   1.000
_cell.angle_alpha   90.00
_cell.angle_beta   90.00
_cell.angle_gamma   90.00
#
_symmetry.space_group_name_H-M   'P 1'
#
loop_
_entity.id
_entity.type
_entity.pdbx_description
1 polymer ?
#
loop_
_entity_poly.entity_id
_entity_poly.type
_entity_poly.pdbx_seq_one_letter_code
_entity_poly.pdbx_strand_id
1 'polypeptide(L)'
;MARLSRGFTLLIAVSVLSSLVTAHAADPILIKFSHITADSTPKGQGALMFRSLVEERLPGQVEVQVYANSSLYGDGKEMEALLLNEVQMLAPAPSKLEQYTKQLQLFDLMFLFDDVAAAQRFQQSDRGRAMLKSMEDKGITGLAFWLNGMRQFTANKPLRDPADARGLKFRVQPSDLQAAQYTALRAVPRKMAFAEIYQGLQTGVVNAQDNPWSNIYSQKYFEVQKYMTESNHGVGNYLLITNTQFWNGLPKPVRAELEKIIDEVTVEVNKQAEALNEKAKQDIIATGKSELLVLTDEQRNAWRDAVRPAWKKFEAGIGPDLIKAAEAANRAQ
;
A
#
# COMPACT_ATOMS: atom_id res chain seq x y z
N MET A 1 95.54 22.38 -39.63
CA MET A 1 94.58 23.24 -38.96
C MET A 1 93.18 22.56 -39.11
N ALA A 2 92.72 21.81 -38.15
CA ALA A 2 91.50 21.04 -38.21
C ALA A 2 90.47 21.75 -37.35
N ARG A 3 89.28 22.05 -37.89
CA ARG A 3 88.13 22.56 -37.14
C ARG A 3 87.19 21.42 -36.91
N LEU A 4 86.99 21.09 -35.64
CA LEU A 4 85.93 20.19 -35.14
C LEU A 4 84.61 20.97 -35.11
N SER A 5 83.60 20.48 -35.80
CA SER A 5 82.21 20.91 -35.65
C SER A 5 81.47 19.96 -34.68
N ARG A 6 81.00 20.51 -33.57
CA ARG A 6 80.15 19.79 -32.61
C ARG A 6 78.71 19.91 -33.02
N GLY A 7 78.15 18.82 -33.46
CA GLY A 7 76.70 18.73 -33.64
C GLY A 7 75.95 18.62 -32.31
N PHE A 8 75.02 19.51 -32.07
CA PHE A 8 74.16 19.51 -30.88
C PHE A 8 72.82 18.83 -31.29
N THR A 9 72.61 17.62 -30.81
CA THR A 9 71.37 16.89 -31.05
C THR A 9 70.34 17.28 -29.95
N LEU A 10 69.32 18.02 -30.34
CA LEU A 10 68.22 18.45 -29.48
C LEU A 10 67.21 17.28 -29.35
N LEU A 11 67.14 16.60 -28.19
CA LEU A 11 66.10 15.62 -27.90
C LEU A 11 64.83 16.39 -27.44
N ILE A 12 63.82 16.39 -28.24
CA ILE A 12 62.49 16.89 -27.88
C ILE A 12 61.76 15.75 -27.16
N ALA A 13 61.62 15.84 -25.84
CA ALA A 13 60.80 14.97 -25.05
C ALA A 13 59.34 15.42 -25.15
N VAL A 14 58.54 14.68 -25.91
CA VAL A 14 57.08 14.89 -25.98
C VAL A 14 56.45 14.26 -24.74
N SER A 15 56.13 15.09 -23.75
CA SER A 15 55.35 14.69 -22.57
C SER A 15 53.85 14.57 -22.96
N VAL A 16 53.41 13.34 -23.16
CA VAL A 16 51.95 13.06 -23.32
C VAL A 16 51.28 13.21 -21.93
N LEU A 17 50.69 14.36 -21.66
CA LEU A 17 49.80 14.55 -20.51
C LEU A 17 48.55 13.74 -20.74
N SER A 18 48.46 12.53 -20.19
CA SER A 18 47.21 11.77 -20.07
C SER A 18 46.32 12.50 -19.09
N SER A 19 45.35 13.30 -19.61
CA SER A 19 44.30 13.87 -18.81
C SER A 19 43.39 12.74 -18.36
N LEU A 20 43.55 12.31 -17.11
CA LEU A 20 42.59 11.48 -16.39
C LEU A 20 41.32 12.31 -16.26
N VAL A 21 40.36 12.12 -17.20
CA VAL A 21 39.00 12.57 -17.02
C VAL A 21 38.44 11.71 -15.88
N THR A 22 38.45 12.24 -14.68
CA THR A 22 37.65 11.69 -13.57
C THR A 22 36.21 11.86 -14.00
N ALA A 23 35.62 10.76 -14.50
CA ALA A 23 34.17 10.69 -14.67
C ALA A 23 33.57 10.89 -13.25
N HIS A 24 33.01 12.08 -13.01
CA HIS A 24 32.14 12.26 -11.85
C HIS A 24 30.98 11.29 -12.07
N ALA A 25 30.89 10.25 -11.23
CA ALA A 25 29.69 9.46 -11.17
C ALA A 25 28.55 10.45 -10.82
N ALA A 26 27.52 10.47 -11.65
CA ALA A 26 26.34 11.27 -11.35
C ALA A 26 25.77 10.81 -9.99
N ASP A 27 25.25 11.75 -9.21
CA ASP A 27 24.61 11.41 -7.95
C ASP A 27 23.51 10.36 -8.19
N PRO A 28 23.38 9.36 -7.29
CA PRO A 28 22.37 8.34 -7.44
C PRO A 28 20.96 8.96 -7.46
N ILE A 29 20.08 8.36 -8.22
CA ILE A 29 18.66 8.73 -8.24
C ILE A 29 18.08 8.36 -6.88
N LEU A 30 17.62 9.35 -6.12
CA LEU A 30 17.02 9.14 -4.80
C LEU A 30 15.54 8.77 -4.93
N ILE A 31 15.15 7.64 -4.34
CA ILE A 31 13.77 7.20 -4.17
C ILE A 31 13.44 7.21 -2.67
N LYS A 32 12.69 8.19 -2.23
CA LYS A 32 12.06 8.19 -0.90
C LYS A 32 10.77 7.41 -0.98
N PHE A 33 10.71 6.29 -0.27
CA PHE A 33 9.52 5.45 -0.16
C PHE A 33 8.89 5.62 1.22
N SER A 34 7.77 6.34 1.30
CA SER A 34 7.06 6.60 2.56
C SER A 34 5.83 5.72 2.69
N HIS A 35 5.59 5.17 3.89
CA HIS A 35 4.37 4.43 4.20
C HIS A 35 3.99 4.54 5.68
N ILE A 36 2.70 4.25 5.98
CA ILE A 36 2.10 4.50 7.30
C ILE A 36 2.14 3.32 8.26
N THR A 37 2.51 2.13 7.82
CA THR A 37 2.49 0.90 8.63
C THR A 37 3.87 0.55 9.18
N ALA A 38 3.92 -0.39 10.13
CA ALA A 38 5.18 -0.90 10.65
C ALA A 38 5.92 -1.78 9.62
N ASP A 39 7.24 -1.88 9.75
CA ASP A 39 8.10 -2.73 8.91
C ASP A 39 7.73 -4.21 8.97
N SER A 40 7.12 -4.68 10.07
CA SER A 40 6.69 -6.07 10.25
C SER A 40 5.42 -6.44 9.47
N THR A 41 4.72 -5.47 8.87
CA THR A 41 3.53 -5.73 8.03
C THR A 41 3.94 -6.16 6.61
N PRO A 42 3.04 -6.82 5.82
CA PRO A 42 3.34 -7.17 4.44
C PRO A 42 3.89 -6.00 3.61
N LYS A 43 3.27 -4.82 3.73
CA LYS A 43 3.72 -3.60 3.05
C LYS A 43 5.11 -3.14 3.51
N GLY A 44 5.36 -3.18 4.82
CA GLY A 44 6.68 -2.82 5.38
C GLY A 44 7.77 -3.75 4.87
N GLN A 45 7.54 -5.07 4.90
CA GLN A 45 8.47 -6.07 4.36
C GLN A 45 8.72 -5.85 2.87
N GLY A 46 7.66 -5.54 2.09
CA GLY A 46 7.78 -5.22 0.67
C GLY A 46 8.65 -3.99 0.40
N ALA A 47 8.50 -2.92 1.18
CA ALA A 47 9.31 -1.71 1.04
C ALA A 47 10.79 -1.98 1.35
N LEU A 48 11.08 -2.77 2.38
CA LEU A 48 12.45 -3.17 2.74
C LEU A 48 13.08 -4.09 1.68
N MET A 49 12.31 -5.06 1.17
CA MET A 49 12.76 -5.94 0.08
C MET A 49 13.03 -5.15 -1.20
N PHE A 50 12.16 -4.20 -1.57
CA PHE A 50 12.38 -3.32 -2.70
C PHE A 50 13.71 -2.57 -2.56
N ARG A 51 13.96 -1.96 -1.40
CA ARG A 51 15.24 -1.29 -1.14
C ARG A 51 16.41 -2.23 -1.32
N SER A 52 16.37 -3.41 -0.71
CA SER A 52 17.48 -4.38 -0.76
C SER A 52 17.80 -4.81 -2.20
N LEU A 53 16.78 -5.11 -3.01
CA LEU A 53 16.98 -5.52 -4.41
C LEU A 53 17.47 -4.38 -5.29
N VAL A 54 17.05 -3.13 -5.02
CA VAL A 54 17.57 -1.96 -5.73
C VAL A 54 19.04 -1.71 -5.38
N GLU A 55 19.41 -1.78 -4.11
CA GLU A 55 20.81 -1.65 -3.67
C GLU A 55 21.71 -2.72 -4.30
N GLU A 56 21.19 -3.96 -4.47
CA GLU A 56 21.91 -5.08 -5.10
C GLU A 56 22.06 -4.91 -6.62
N ARG A 57 20.97 -4.53 -7.33
CA ARG A 57 20.94 -4.59 -8.81
C ARG A 57 21.25 -3.26 -9.50
N LEU A 58 21.12 -2.15 -8.78
CA LEU A 58 21.40 -0.79 -9.28
C LEU A 58 22.38 -0.03 -8.39
N PRO A 59 23.52 -0.66 -7.98
CA PRO A 59 24.47 -0.05 -7.06
C PRO A 59 25.02 1.26 -7.62
N GLY A 60 24.98 2.33 -6.81
CA GLY A 60 25.45 3.67 -7.18
C GLY A 60 24.60 4.40 -8.24
N GLN A 61 23.56 3.76 -8.80
CA GLN A 61 22.63 4.38 -9.75
C GLN A 61 21.35 4.85 -9.07
N VAL A 62 20.85 4.07 -8.08
CA VAL A 62 19.63 4.37 -7.35
C VAL A 62 19.88 4.16 -5.86
N GLU A 63 19.40 5.09 -5.04
CA GLU A 63 19.36 4.99 -3.58
C GLU A 63 17.88 4.96 -3.13
N VAL A 64 17.51 4.00 -2.27
CA VAL A 64 16.15 3.90 -1.73
C VAL A 64 16.16 4.16 -0.23
N GLN A 65 15.41 5.18 0.19
CA GLN A 65 15.20 5.50 1.60
C GLN A 65 13.77 5.16 1.99
N VAL A 66 13.60 4.19 2.91
CA VAL A 66 12.28 3.75 3.39
C VAL A 66 11.92 4.48 4.68
N TYR A 67 10.72 5.06 4.70
CA TYR A 67 10.15 5.80 5.84
C TYR A 67 8.84 5.14 6.29
N ALA A 68 8.94 4.28 7.29
CA ALA A 68 7.81 3.56 7.87
C ALA A 68 7.06 4.37 8.94
N ASN A 69 5.91 3.86 9.40
CA ASN A 69 5.14 4.39 10.54
C ASN A 69 4.79 5.88 10.43
N SER A 70 4.50 6.37 9.23
CA SER A 70 4.22 7.80 8.99
C SER A 70 5.36 8.75 9.40
N SER A 71 6.61 8.28 9.43
CA SER A 71 7.75 9.05 9.93
C SER A 71 8.14 10.22 9.02
N LEU A 72 7.82 10.17 7.73
CA LEU A 72 8.05 11.27 6.79
C LEU A 72 6.74 11.98 6.45
N TYR A 73 5.74 11.22 5.95
CA TYR A 73 4.40 11.73 5.67
C TYR A 73 3.35 10.74 6.15
N GLY A 74 2.29 11.25 6.80
CA GLY A 74 1.13 10.48 7.23
C GLY A 74 -0.08 10.67 6.33
N ASP A 75 -1.19 10.03 6.71
CA ASP A 75 -2.48 10.15 6.03
C ASP A 75 -2.88 11.62 5.82
N GLY A 76 -3.25 11.96 4.59
CA GLY A 76 -3.73 13.28 4.19
C GLY A 76 -2.66 14.24 3.68
N LYS A 77 -1.35 13.94 3.85
CA LYS A 77 -0.24 14.73 3.30
C LYS A 77 0.62 13.97 2.31
N GLU A 78 0.64 12.64 2.39
CA GLU A 78 1.47 11.79 1.56
C GLU A 78 1.21 11.95 0.05
N MET A 79 -0.06 12.14 -0.34
CA MET A 79 -0.43 12.29 -1.76
C MET A 79 0.01 13.63 -2.35
N GLU A 80 -0.09 14.70 -1.56
CA GLU A 80 0.42 16.02 -1.94
C GLU A 80 1.94 15.98 -2.13
N ALA A 81 2.66 15.36 -1.18
CA ALA A 81 4.11 15.19 -1.26
C ALA A 81 4.54 14.37 -2.49
N LEU A 82 3.77 13.33 -2.88
CA LEU A 82 4.02 12.57 -4.11
C LEU A 82 3.88 13.45 -5.36
N LEU A 83 2.80 14.22 -5.44
CA LEU A 83 2.53 15.08 -6.60
C LEU A 83 3.57 16.21 -6.74
N LEU A 84 4.09 16.71 -5.62
CA LEU A 84 5.18 17.69 -5.58
C LEU A 84 6.57 17.04 -5.78
N ASN A 85 6.63 15.71 -5.92
CA ASN A 85 7.87 14.93 -6.03
C ASN A 85 8.80 15.07 -4.80
N GLU A 86 8.26 15.37 -3.62
CA GLU A 86 8.99 15.37 -2.35
C GLU A 86 9.24 13.95 -1.84
N VAL A 87 8.35 13.01 -2.22
CA VAL A 87 8.55 11.55 -2.14
C VAL A 87 8.28 10.95 -3.51
N GLN A 88 9.00 9.88 -3.86
CA GLN A 88 8.93 9.25 -5.17
C GLN A 88 8.02 8.03 -5.19
N MET A 89 7.87 7.34 -4.05
CA MET A 89 7.03 6.14 -3.96
C MET A 89 6.19 6.15 -2.69
N LEU A 90 4.94 5.70 -2.83
CA LEU A 90 3.98 5.46 -1.75
C LEU A 90 3.28 4.12 -1.96
N ALA A 91 2.68 3.60 -0.88
CA ALA A 91 1.76 2.46 -0.95
C ALA A 91 0.48 2.76 -0.14
N PRO A 92 -0.39 3.69 -0.60
CA PRO A 92 -1.63 4.03 0.08
C PRO A 92 -2.71 2.96 -0.11
N ALA A 93 -3.71 2.97 0.78
CA ALA A 93 -4.94 2.23 0.56
C ALA A 93 -5.79 2.88 -0.56
N PRO A 94 -6.59 2.11 -1.31
CA PRO A 94 -7.45 2.62 -2.39
C PRO A 94 -8.36 3.77 -1.96
N SER A 95 -8.87 3.73 -0.74
CA SER A 95 -9.70 4.78 -0.12
C SER A 95 -9.11 6.18 -0.16
N LYS A 96 -7.77 6.30 -0.20
CA LYS A 96 -7.08 7.60 -0.25
C LYS A 96 -6.98 8.16 -1.67
N LEU A 97 -7.33 7.36 -2.66
CA LEU A 97 -7.21 7.68 -4.07
C LEU A 97 -8.55 8.10 -4.70
N GLU A 98 -9.63 8.18 -3.92
CA GLU A 98 -10.99 8.43 -4.42
C GLU A 98 -11.17 9.81 -5.08
N GLN A 99 -10.31 10.79 -4.79
CA GLN A 99 -10.32 12.09 -5.47
C GLN A 99 -9.61 12.05 -6.84
N TYR A 100 -8.77 11.08 -7.09
CA TYR A 100 -8.04 10.92 -8.34
C TYR A 100 -8.73 9.96 -9.31
N THR A 101 -9.35 8.89 -8.77
CA THR A 101 -10.16 7.94 -9.53
C THR A 101 -11.22 7.30 -8.66
N LYS A 102 -12.44 7.14 -9.19
CA LYS A 102 -13.52 6.43 -8.49
C LYS A 102 -13.46 4.92 -8.67
N GLN A 103 -12.78 4.43 -9.70
CA GLN A 103 -12.68 3.00 -9.99
C GLN A 103 -12.08 2.21 -8.83
N LEU A 104 -11.05 2.75 -8.17
CA LEU A 104 -10.37 2.10 -7.06
C LEU A 104 -11.22 1.95 -5.79
N GLN A 105 -12.34 2.68 -5.67
CA GLN A 105 -13.32 2.45 -4.61
C GLN A 105 -13.92 1.04 -4.65
N LEU A 106 -13.79 0.32 -5.78
CA LEU A 106 -14.16 -1.07 -5.90
C LEU A 106 -13.59 -1.93 -4.76
N PHE A 107 -12.33 -1.72 -4.40
CA PHE A 107 -11.66 -2.49 -3.34
C PHE A 107 -12.11 -2.13 -1.91
N ASP A 108 -12.86 -1.04 -1.75
CA ASP A 108 -13.45 -0.63 -0.48
C ASP A 108 -14.89 -1.15 -0.30
N LEU A 109 -15.48 -1.80 -1.31
CA LEU A 109 -16.80 -2.41 -1.21
C LEU A 109 -16.75 -3.61 -0.25
N MET A 110 -17.42 -3.51 0.90
CA MET A 110 -17.48 -4.60 1.88
C MET A 110 -18.16 -5.83 1.29
N PHE A 111 -17.57 -7.00 1.52
CA PHE A 111 -18.07 -8.30 1.04
C PHE A 111 -18.12 -8.46 -0.48
N LEU A 112 -17.35 -7.66 -1.23
CA LEU A 112 -17.22 -7.83 -2.68
C LEU A 112 -16.43 -9.08 -3.02
N PHE A 113 -15.28 -9.28 -2.37
CA PHE A 113 -14.43 -10.45 -2.52
C PHE A 113 -14.64 -11.41 -1.35
N ASP A 114 -14.77 -12.69 -1.63
CA ASP A 114 -14.96 -13.73 -0.62
C ASP A 114 -13.67 -14.01 0.14
N ASP A 115 -12.52 -13.90 -0.54
CA ASP A 115 -11.18 -14.12 0.01
C ASP A 115 -10.10 -13.29 -0.71
N VAL A 116 -8.87 -13.42 -0.24
CA VAL A 116 -7.69 -12.76 -0.81
C VAL A 116 -7.41 -13.27 -2.22
N ALA A 117 -7.62 -14.57 -2.49
CA ALA A 117 -7.35 -15.18 -3.79
C ALA A 117 -8.30 -14.62 -4.87
N ALA A 118 -9.58 -14.40 -4.55
CA ALA A 118 -10.54 -13.76 -5.46
C ALA A 118 -10.11 -12.33 -5.81
N ALA A 119 -9.68 -11.55 -4.81
CA ALA A 119 -9.15 -10.21 -5.06
C ALA A 119 -7.90 -10.24 -5.94
N GLN A 120 -6.99 -11.18 -5.70
CA GLN A 120 -5.77 -11.34 -6.48
C GLN A 120 -6.07 -11.72 -7.93
N ARG A 121 -7.00 -12.67 -8.18
CA ARG A 121 -7.45 -13.01 -9.53
C ARG A 121 -7.99 -11.78 -10.28
N PHE A 122 -8.81 -10.98 -9.61
CA PHE A 122 -9.31 -9.75 -10.22
C PHE A 122 -8.18 -8.75 -10.52
N GLN A 123 -7.27 -8.50 -9.57
CA GLN A 123 -6.14 -7.58 -9.74
C GLN A 123 -5.23 -7.99 -10.91
N GLN A 124 -5.04 -9.30 -11.12
CA GLN A 124 -4.24 -9.86 -12.20
C GLN A 124 -4.96 -9.89 -13.56
N SER A 125 -6.27 -9.67 -13.60
CA SER A 125 -7.02 -9.56 -14.84
C SER A 125 -6.66 -8.30 -15.63
N ASP A 126 -7.00 -8.26 -16.92
CA ASP A 126 -6.80 -7.07 -17.74
C ASP A 126 -7.51 -5.84 -17.19
N ARG A 127 -8.71 -6.03 -16.61
CA ARG A 127 -9.47 -4.96 -15.97
C ARG A 127 -8.80 -4.46 -14.71
N GLY A 128 -8.31 -5.35 -13.87
CA GLY A 128 -7.55 -4.99 -12.66
C GLY A 128 -6.27 -4.23 -13.00
N ARG A 129 -5.48 -4.75 -13.95
CA ARG A 129 -4.26 -4.06 -14.42
C ARG A 129 -4.54 -2.69 -15.04
N ALA A 130 -5.64 -2.54 -15.78
CA ALA A 130 -6.04 -1.24 -16.35
C ALA A 130 -6.34 -0.19 -15.28
N MET A 131 -6.82 -0.61 -14.10
CA MET A 131 -7.09 0.32 -12.99
C MET A 131 -5.84 1.01 -12.46
N LEU A 132 -4.66 0.39 -12.56
CA LEU A 132 -3.39 1.02 -12.17
C LEU A 132 -3.10 2.30 -12.99
N LYS A 133 -3.58 2.35 -14.23
CA LYS A 133 -3.40 3.50 -15.13
C LYS A 133 -4.45 4.60 -14.96
N SER A 134 -5.49 4.37 -14.15
CA SER A 134 -6.65 5.27 -14.04
C SER A 134 -6.36 6.65 -13.42
N MET A 135 -5.11 6.91 -13.00
CA MET A 135 -4.69 8.15 -12.36
C MET A 135 -3.51 8.84 -13.08
N GLU A 136 -3.07 8.32 -14.23
CA GLU A 136 -1.91 8.87 -14.95
C GLU A 136 -2.13 10.32 -15.39
N ASP A 137 -3.35 10.68 -15.79
CA ASP A 137 -3.76 12.05 -16.14
C ASP A 137 -3.77 13.01 -14.94
N LYS A 138 -3.67 12.47 -13.73
CA LYS A 138 -3.56 13.20 -12.45
C LYS A 138 -2.13 13.24 -11.91
N GLY A 139 -1.15 12.79 -12.70
CA GLY A 139 0.26 12.77 -12.30
C GLY A 139 0.66 11.60 -11.39
N ILE A 140 -0.17 10.56 -11.30
CA ILE A 140 0.07 9.38 -10.46
C ILE A 140 0.11 8.13 -11.33
N THR A 141 1.22 7.41 -11.32
CA THR A 141 1.36 6.11 -11.99
C THR A 141 1.22 5.00 -10.96
N GLY A 142 0.24 4.11 -11.16
CA GLY A 142 0.11 2.88 -10.39
C GLY A 142 1.07 1.82 -10.93
N LEU A 143 1.82 1.19 -10.03
CA LEU A 143 2.84 0.21 -10.37
C LEU A 143 2.39 -1.22 -10.06
N ALA A 144 1.78 -1.44 -8.89
CA ALA A 144 1.35 -2.77 -8.45
C ALA A 144 0.24 -2.71 -7.39
N PHE A 145 -0.44 -3.85 -7.19
CA PHE A 145 -1.30 -4.10 -6.04
C PHE A 145 -0.57 -4.96 -5.01
N TRP A 146 -0.50 -4.49 -3.78
CA TRP A 146 0.08 -5.22 -2.65
C TRP A 146 -1.02 -5.63 -1.67
N LEU A 147 -1.21 -6.92 -1.47
CA LEU A 147 -2.19 -7.46 -0.54
C LEU A 147 -1.71 -7.32 0.91
N ASN A 148 -2.68 -7.12 1.80
CA ASN A 148 -2.42 -7.09 3.25
C ASN A 148 -3.29 -8.08 4.04
N GLY A 149 -4.14 -8.85 3.37
CA GLY A 149 -5.05 -9.82 3.99
C GLY A 149 -6.48 -9.31 4.14
N MET A 150 -7.36 -10.16 4.69
CA MET A 150 -8.76 -9.79 4.94
C MET A 150 -8.89 -8.87 6.15
N ARG A 151 -9.86 -7.95 6.08
CA ARG A 151 -10.15 -6.99 7.16
C ARG A 151 -11.09 -7.61 8.19
N GLN A 152 -10.84 -7.29 9.46
CA GLN A 152 -11.56 -7.79 10.63
C GLN A 152 -12.08 -6.62 11.45
N PHE A 153 -13.25 -6.75 12.04
CA PHE A 153 -13.76 -5.74 12.98
C PHE A 153 -13.11 -5.88 14.35
N THR A 154 -12.86 -4.74 15.00
CA THR A 154 -12.57 -4.72 16.45
C THR A 154 -13.48 -3.72 17.16
N ALA A 155 -13.91 -4.04 18.36
CA ALA A 155 -14.79 -3.18 19.14
C ALA A 155 -14.69 -3.46 20.65
N ASN A 156 -15.30 -2.56 21.46
CA ASN A 156 -15.43 -2.76 22.90
C ASN A 156 -16.71 -3.52 23.31
N LYS A 157 -17.46 -4.03 22.32
CA LYS A 157 -18.57 -4.99 22.51
C LYS A 157 -18.55 -6.03 21.40
N PRO A 158 -19.19 -7.20 21.59
CA PRO A 158 -19.29 -8.21 20.54
C PRO A 158 -19.97 -7.66 19.29
N LEU A 159 -19.46 -8.04 18.11
CA LEU A 159 -20.05 -7.73 16.80
C LEU A 159 -20.37 -9.04 16.09
N ARG A 160 -21.57 -9.59 16.36
CA ARG A 160 -22.06 -10.83 15.73
C ARG A 160 -23.01 -10.51 14.58
N ASP A 161 -23.91 -9.55 14.79
CA ASP A 161 -24.94 -9.16 13.83
C ASP A 161 -24.84 -7.68 13.46
N PRO A 162 -25.35 -7.25 12.29
CA PRO A 162 -25.30 -5.84 11.86
C PRO A 162 -25.90 -4.87 12.91
N ALA A 163 -26.90 -5.32 13.65
CA ALA A 163 -27.54 -4.52 14.72
C ALA A 163 -26.55 -4.14 15.84
N ASP A 164 -25.49 -4.93 16.04
CA ASP A 164 -24.47 -4.67 17.05
C ASP A 164 -23.63 -3.44 16.72
N ALA A 165 -23.53 -3.07 15.44
CA ALA A 165 -22.81 -1.86 15.02
C ALA A 165 -23.55 -0.57 15.36
N ARG A 166 -24.86 -0.64 15.65
CA ARG A 166 -25.69 0.54 15.87
C ARG A 166 -25.13 1.45 16.96
N GLY A 167 -24.95 2.72 16.60
CA GLY A 167 -24.47 3.77 17.49
C GLY A 167 -22.98 3.71 17.84
N LEU A 168 -22.25 2.68 17.39
CA LEU A 168 -20.79 2.64 17.58
C LEU A 168 -20.12 3.69 16.71
N LYS A 169 -19.16 4.39 17.29
CA LYS A 169 -18.28 5.30 16.56
C LYS A 169 -17.17 4.47 15.88
N PHE A 170 -17.38 4.12 14.62
CA PHE A 170 -16.38 3.40 13.84
C PHE A 170 -15.35 4.35 13.25
N ARG A 171 -14.09 4.08 13.48
CA ARG A 171 -13.04 4.70 12.69
C ARG A 171 -13.13 4.21 11.25
N VAL A 172 -13.11 5.15 10.30
CA VAL A 172 -12.98 4.87 8.87
C VAL A 172 -11.80 5.64 8.30
N GLN A 173 -11.28 5.16 7.18
CA GLN A 173 -10.30 5.91 6.40
C GLN A 173 -10.98 7.19 5.81
N PRO A 174 -10.21 8.15 5.25
CA PRO A 174 -10.79 9.30 4.54
C PRO A 174 -11.52 8.89 3.25
N SER A 175 -12.62 8.16 3.38
CA SER A 175 -13.42 7.61 2.28
C SER A 175 -14.91 7.84 2.53
N ASP A 176 -15.60 8.39 1.53
CA ASP A 176 -17.04 8.58 1.56
C ASP A 176 -17.80 7.25 1.40
N LEU A 177 -17.26 6.32 0.62
CA LEU A 177 -17.81 4.99 0.47
C LEU A 177 -17.78 4.22 1.78
N GLN A 178 -16.62 4.16 2.46
CA GLN A 178 -16.52 3.50 3.75
C GLN A 178 -17.49 4.13 4.75
N ALA A 179 -17.55 5.46 4.84
CA ALA A 179 -18.48 6.16 5.71
C ALA A 179 -19.94 5.79 5.40
N ALA A 180 -20.34 5.70 4.13
CA ALA A 180 -21.69 5.33 3.72
C ALA A 180 -22.05 3.89 4.15
N GLN A 181 -21.13 2.94 4.04
CA GLN A 181 -21.36 1.54 4.44
C GLN A 181 -21.56 1.42 5.97
N TYR A 182 -20.72 2.10 6.78
CA TYR A 182 -20.95 2.12 8.23
C TYR A 182 -22.22 2.87 8.63
N THR A 183 -22.61 3.91 7.88
CA THR A 183 -23.90 4.59 8.07
C THR A 183 -25.07 3.65 7.79
N ALA A 184 -24.99 2.80 6.77
CA ALA A 184 -26.01 1.78 6.48
C ALA A 184 -26.18 0.79 7.64
N LEU A 185 -25.11 0.48 8.38
CA LEU A 185 -25.12 -0.29 9.63
C LEU A 185 -25.65 0.49 10.84
N ARG A 186 -26.12 1.74 10.64
CA ARG A 186 -26.53 2.65 11.72
C ARG A 186 -25.40 2.96 12.73
N ALA A 187 -24.15 2.75 12.34
CA ALA A 187 -22.98 3.20 13.07
C ALA A 187 -22.69 4.69 12.79
N VAL A 188 -21.78 5.27 13.54
CA VAL A 188 -21.33 6.66 13.40
C VAL A 188 -19.90 6.65 12.86
N PRO A 189 -19.68 6.76 11.53
CA PRO A 189 -18.33 6.76 10.98
C PRO A 189 -17.56 8.02 11.41
N ARG A 190 -16.29 7.86 11.72
CA ARG A 190 -15.33 8.90 12.06
C ARG A 190 -14.10 8.77 11.17
N LYS A 191 -13.91 9.70 10.24
CA LYS A 191 -12.70 9.76 9.41
C LYS A 191 -11.53 10.16 10.31
N MET A 192 -10.48 9.32 10.31
CA MET A 192 -9.33 9.49 11.19
C MET A 192 -8.09 8.88 10.55
N ALA A 193 -6.93 9.54 10.67
CA ALA A 193 -5.65 9.04 10.19
C ALA A 193 -5.25 7.73 10.89
N PHE A 194 -4.46 6.89 10.22
CA PHE A 194 -4.06 5.58 10.74
C PHE A 194 -3.26 5.70 12.05
N ALA A 195 -2.34 6.66 12.12
CA ALA A 195 -1.52 6.89 13.31
C ALA A 195 -2.32 7.33 14.56
N GLU A 196 -3.55 7.83 14.38
CA GLU A 196 -4.41 8.33 15.47
C GLU A 196 -5.32 7.25 16.04
N ILE A 197 -5.43 6.07 15.40
CA ILE A 197 -6.43 5.06 15.76
C ILE A 197 -6.26 4.57 17.19
N TYR A 198 -5.04 4.18 17.60
CA TYR A 198 -4.79 3.66 18.96
C TYR A 198 -5.26 4.64 20.01
N GLN A 199 -4.85 5.89 19.91
CA GLN A 199 -5.24 6.97 20.83
C GLN A 199 -6.75 7.23 20.79
N GLY A 200 -7.35 7.22 19.58
CA GLY A 200 -8.80 7.39 19.41
C GLY A 200 -9.62 6.27 20.07
N LEU A 201 -9.15 5.02 19.99
CA LEU A 201 -9.75 3.87 20.67
C LEU A 201 -9.56 3.93 22.18
N GLN A 202 -8.36 4.29 22.64
CA GLN A 202 -8.03 4.38 24.06
C GLN A 202 -8.87 5.46 24.75
N THR A 203 -9.08 6.61 24.12
CA THR A 203 -9.83 7.74 24.69
C THR A 203 -11.33 7.68 24.43
N GLY A 204 -11.80 6.72 23.62
CA GLY A 204 -13.23 6.59 23.27
C GLY A 204 -13.74 7.62 22.25
N VAL A 205 -12.85 8.35 21.56
CA VAL A 205 -13.21 9.16 20.38
C VAL A 205 -13.84 8.28 19.31
N VAL A 206 -13.30 7.06 19.14
CA VAL A 206 -13.90 5.96 18.41
C VAL A 206 -13.98 4.72 19.30
N ASN A 207 -14.95 3.82 19.03
CA ASN A 207 -15.16 2.61 19.83
C ASN A 207 -14.88 1.33 19.05
N ALA A 208 -14.74 1.45 17.74
CA ALA A 208 -14.53 0.34 16.84
C ALA A 208 -13.71 0.79 15.62
N GLN A 209 -13.06 -0.17 15.00
CA GLN A 209 -12.30 0.01 13.76
C GLN A 209 -12.28 -1.31 12.98
N ASP A 210 -11.71 -1.30 11.78
CA ASP A 210 -11.41 -2.51 11.03
C ASP A 210 -10.04 -2.42 10.36
N ASN A 211 -9.32 -3.52 10.39
CA ASN A 211 -8.01 -3.70 9.75
C ASN A 211 -7.71 -5.18 9.54
N PRO A 212 -6.74 -5.53 8.66
CA PRO A 212 -6.12 -6.85 8.67
C PRO A 212 -5.38 -7.15 9.99
N TRP A 213 -5.22 -8.43 10.29
CA TRP A 213 -4.59 -8.88 11.55
C TRP A 213 -3.19 -8.32 11.78
N SER A 214 -2.37 -8.23 10.73
CA SER A 214 -1.02 -7.65 10.80
C SER A 214 -1.01 -6.20 11.29
N ASN A 215 -2.00 -5.39 10.85
CA ASN A 215 -2.15 -4.02 11.31
C ASN A 215 -2.70 -3.96 12.75
N ILE A 216 -3.68 -4.81 13.09
CA ILE A 216 -4.23 -4.89 14.45
C ILE A 216 -3.12 -5.23 15.46
N TYR A 217 -2.26 -6.20 15.10
CA TYR A 217 -1.16 -6.63 15.95
C TYR A 217 -0.08 -5.55 16.06
N SER A 218 0.45 -5.07 14.94
CA SER A 218 1.56 -4.11 14.93
C SER A 218 1.22 -2.77 15.59
N GLN A 219 -0.06 -2.36 15.54
CA GLN A 219 -0.57 -1.15 16.18
C GLN A 219 -1.14 -1.42 17.59
N LYS A 220 -1.07 -2.65 18.08
CA LYS A 220 -1.51 -3.07 19.42
C LYS A 220 -2.98 -2.75 19.73
N TYR A 221 -3.87 -2.76 18.73
CA TYR A 221 -5.28 -2.45 18.97
C TYR A 221 -5.95 -3.43 19.93
N PHE A 222 -5.43 -4.66 20.08
CA PHE A 222 -5.85 -5.65 21.06
C PHE A 222 -5.66 -5.20 22.53
N GLU A 223 -4.87 -4.17 22.79
CA GLU A 223 -4.71 -3.61 24.14
C GLU A 223 -5.87 -2.67 24.53
N VAL A 224 -6.56 -2.12 23.55
CA VAL A 224 -7.62 -1.11 23.73
C VAL A 224 -8.97 -1.54 23.12
N GLN A 225 -9.05 -2.76 22.57
CA GLN A 225 -10.27 -3.36 21.99
C GLN A 225 -10.52 -4.74 22.59
N LYS A 226 -11.64 -4.89 23.27
CA LYS A 226 -11.97 -6.14 24.00
C LYS A 226 -12.36 -7.29 23.07
N TYR A 227 -12.96 -6.99 21.91
CA TYR A 227 -13.47 -8.00 20.97
C TYR A 227 -12.85 -7.82 19.59
N MET A 228 -12.45 -8.95 19.02
CA MET A 228 -11.98 -9.09 17.64
C MET A 228 -12.97 -9.98 16.90
N THR A 229 -13.62 -9.47 15.85
CA THR A 229 -14.54 -10.28 15.04
C THR A 229 -13.91 -10.64 13.72
N GLU A 230 -13.68 -11.93 13.52
CA GLU A 230 -13.23 -12.48 12.24
C GLU A 230 -14.38 -12.45 11.25
N SER A 231 -14.50 -11.36 10.54
CA SER A 231 -15.61 -11.04 9.64
C SER A 231 -15.26 -11.21 8.17
N ASN A 232 -13.98 -11.13 7.82
CA ASN A 232 -13.49 -11.19 6.45
C ASN A 232 -14.33 -10.33 5.49
N HIS A 233 -14.70 -9.12 5.94
CA HIS A 233 -15.66 -8.26 5.24
C HIS A 233 -15.06 -7.40 4.13
N GLY A 234 -13.76 -7.41 3.96
CA GLY A 234 -13.08 -6.64 2.93
C GLY A 234 -11.63 -7.04 2.78
N VAL A 235 -11.05 -6.67 1.66
CA VAL A 235 -9.63 -6.93 1.39
C VAL A 235 -8.80 -5.71 1.77
N GLY A 236 -7.86 -5.90 2.68
CA GLY A 236 -6.80 -4.94 2.91
C GLY A 236 -5.79 -5.02 1.77
N ASN A 237 -5.71 -4.00 0.96
CA ASN A 237 -4.72 -3.88 -0.10
C ASN A 237 -4.18 -2.47 -0.21
N TYR A 238 -3.06 -2.34 -0.89
CA TYR A 238 -2.39 -1.10 -1.18
C TYR A 238 -2.08 -1.01 -2.67
N LEU A 239 -1.96 0.20 -3.17
CA LEU A 239 -1.38 0.44 -4.49
C LEU A 239 0.03 0.97 -4.30
N LEU A 240 1.01 0.29 -4.87
CA LEU A 240 2.32 0.88 -5.06
C LEU A 240 2.21 1.92 -6.17
N ILE A 241 2.51 3.17 -5.85
CA ILE A 241 2.34 4.31 -6.76
C ILE A 241 3.59 5.19 -6.78
N THR A 242 3.76 5.91 -7.88
CA THR A 242 4.85 6.87 -8.06
C THR A 242 4.36 8.14 -8.75
N ASN A 243 5.14 9.21 -8.68
CA ASN A 243 4.90 10.41 -9.47
C ASN A 243 5.16 10.11 -10.96
N THR A 244 4.20 10.42 -11.83
CA THR A 244 4.28 10.09 -13.27
C THR A 244 5.45 10.79 -13.95
N GLN A 245 5.74 12.05 -13.64
CA GLN A 245 6.85 12.78 -14.24
C GLN A 245 8.19 12.19 -13.79
N PHE A 246 8.35 11.89 -12.52
CA PHE A 246 9.54 11.21 -11.98
C PHE A 246 9.77 9.88 -12.69
N TRP A 247 8.75 9.02 -12.76
CA TRP A 247 8.85 7.69 -13.36
C TRP A 247 9.23 7.72 -14.83
N ASN A 248 8.59 8.61 -15.58
CA ASN A 248 8.86 8.79 -17.01
C ASN A 248 10.21 9.46 -17.30
N GLY A 249 10.74 10.22 -16.35
CA GLY A 249 12.06 10.86 -16.42
C GLY A 249 13.24 9.92 -16.13
N LEU A 250 12.98 8.72 -15.60
CA LEU A 250 14.03 7.75 -15.31
C LEU A 250 14.73 7.27 -16.58
N PRO A 251 16.06 7.04 -16.55
CA PRO A 251 16.76 6.37 -17.62
C PRO A 251 16.11 5.03 -17.94
N LYS A 252 15.88 4.75 -19.22
CA LYS A 252 15.16 3.51 -19.64
C LYS A 252 15.71 2.21 -19.03
N PRO A 253 17.05 1.97 -18.94
CA PRO A 253 17.55 0.76 -18.33
C PRO A 253 17.25 0.67 -16.81
N VAL A 254 17.35 1.79 -16.09
CA VAL A 254 17.05 1.89 -14.67
C VAL A 254 15.57 1.60 -14.43
N ARG A 255 14.68 2.25 -15.19
CA ARG A 255 13.23 2.00 -15.08
C ARG A 255 12.88 0.54 -15.36
N ALA A 256 13.44 -0.04 -16.42
CA ALA A 256 13.17 -1.45 -16.76
C ALA A 256 13.63 -2.43 -15.65
N GLU A 257 14.72 -2.12 -14.94
CA GLU A 257 15.17 -2.95 -13.82
C GLU A 257 14.28 -2.73 -12.58
N LEU A 258 13.89 -1.47 -12.30
CA LEU A 258 12.94 -1.18 -11.22
C LEU A 258 11.58 -1.88 -11.45
N GLU A 259 11.08 -1.94 -12.69
CA GLU A 259 9.84 -2.67 -13.05
C GLU A 259 9.97 -4.16 -12.70
N LYS A 260 11.08 -4.81 -13.05
CA LYS A 260 11.33 -6.22 -12.68
C LYS A 260 11.41 -6.44 -11.17
N ILE A 261 12.09 -5.53 -10.46
CA ILE A 261 12.19 -5.58 -9.00
C ILE A 261 10.80 -5.44 -8.38
N ILE A 262 9.98 -4.52 -8.87
CA ILE A 262 8.60 -4.32 -8.39
C ILE A 262 7.76 -5.57 -8.62
N ASP A 263 7.86 -6.21 -9.78
CA ASP A 263 7.14 -7.46 -10.08
C ASP A 263 7.55 -8.58 -9.10
N GLU A 264 8.85 -8.76 -8.86
CA GLU A 264 9.38 -9.76 -7.93
C GLU A 264 8.92 -9.49 -6.48
N VAL A 265 9.06 -8.25 -6.02
CA VAL A 265 8.59 -7.84 -4.69
C VAL A 265 7.09 -8.04 -4.55
N THR A 266 6.30 -7.71 -5.58
CA THR A 266 4.85 -7.87 -5.56
C THR A 266 4.43 -9.33 -5.41
N VAL A 267 5.09 -10.25 -6.12
CA VAL A 267 4.85 -11.69 -5.96
C VAL A 267 5.11 -12.14 -4.53
N GLU A 268 6.24 -11.73 -3.95
CA GLU A 268 6.63 -12.16 -2.60
C GLU A 268 5.75 -11.53 -1.51
N VAL A 269 5.43 -10.23 -1.60
CA VAL A 269 4.51 -9.54 -0.67
C VAL A 269 3.15 -10.25 -0.66
N ASN A 270 2.59 -10.52 -1.84
CA ASN A 270 1.27 -11.12 -1.96
C ASN A 270 1.25 -12.58 -1.47
N LYS A 271 2.34 -13.32 -1.65
CA LYS A 271 2.52 -14.68 -1.14
C LYS A 271 2.62 -14.72 0.39
N GLN A 272 3.36 -13.78 0.99
CA GLN A 272 3.60 -13.76 2.44
C GLN A 272 2.44 -13.14 3.23
N ALA A 273 1.57 -12.36 2.60
CA ALA A 273 0.53 -11.58 3.28
C ALA A 273 -0.37 -12.45 4.18
N GLU A 274 -0.80 -13.62 3.71
CA GLU A 274 -1.68 -14.52 4.46
C GLU A 274 -0.97 -15.12 5.67
N ALA A 275 0.26 -15.62 5.50
CA ALA A 275 1.05 -16.19 6.59
C ALA A 275 1.37 -15.16 7.69
N LEU A 276 1.70 -13.92 7.31
CA LEU A 276 1.95 -12.84 8.26
C LEU A 276 0.68 -12.44 9.03
N ASN A 277 -0.49 -12.46 8.38
CA ASN A 277 -1.75 -12.20 9.04
C ASN A 277 -2.17 -13.34 9.98
N GLU A 278 -2.00 -14.61 9.57
CA GLU A 278 -2.30 -15.74 10.45
C GLU A 278 -1.39 -15.73 11.69
N LYS A 279 -0.09 -15.46 11.49
CA LYS A 279 0.83 -15.30 12.63
C LYS A 279 0.39 -14.17 13.55
N ALA A 280 0.04 -13.01 13.02
CA ALA A 280 -0.42 -11.87 13.80
C ALA A 280 -1.71 -12.20 14.59
N LYS A 281 -2.65 -12.93 13.98
CA LYS A 281 -3.86 -13.43 14.65
C LYS A 281 -3.50 -14.33 15.84
N GLN A 282 -2.60 -15.30 15.65
CA GLN A 282 -2.16 -16.20 16.71
C GLN A 282 -1.44 -15.44 17.83
N ASP A 283 -0.59 -14.49 17.48
CA ASP A 283 0.11 -13.64 18.46
C ASP A 283 -0.89 -12.81 19.28
N ILE A 284 -1.96 -12.26 18.67
CA ILE A 284 -3.05 -11.56 19.39
C ILE A 284 -3.75 -12.50 20.36
N ILE A 285 -4.16 -13.69 19.90
CA ILE A 285 -4.84 -14.70 20.72
C ILE A 285 -3.97 -15.08 21.93
N ALA A 286 -2.67 -15.29 21.70
CA ALA A 286 -1.72 -15.65 22.76
C ALA A 286 -1.58 -14.59 23.86
N THR A 287 -1.91 -13.31 23.58
CA THR A 287 -1.92 -12.26 24.62
C THR A 287 -3.02 -12.42 25.66
N GLY A 288 -4.12 -13.10 25.30
CA GLY A 288 -5.32 -13.22 26.15
C GLY A 288 -6.04 -11.90 26.44
N LYS A 289 -5.67 -10.80 25.77
CA LYS A 289 -6.23 -9.45 26.03
C LYS A 289 -7.56 -9.20 25.34
N SER A 290 -7.88 -9.95 24.29
CA SER A 290 -9.09 -9.78 23.50
C SER A 290 -9.79 -11.11 23.25
N GLU A 291 -11.12 -11.09 23.18
CA GLU A 291 -11.95 -12.23 22.82
C GLU A 291 -12.11 -12.30 21.30
N LEU A 292 -11.77 -13.44 20.71
CA LEU A 292 -11.97 -13.69 19.28
C LEU A 292 -13.38 -14.23 19.05
N LEU A 293 -14.10 -13.59 18.14
CA LEU A 293 -15.40 -14.02 17.62
C LEU A 293 -15.23 -14.38 16.14
N VAL A 294 -15.82 -15.49 15.73
CA VAL A 294 -15.86 -15.91 14.31
C VAL A 294 -17.31 -15.82 13.85
N LEU A 295 -17.58 -15.12 12.76
CA LEU A 295 -18.92 -15.05 12.18
C LEU A 295 -19.27 -16.37 11.51
N THR A 296 -20.52 -16.84 11.71
CA THR A 296 -21.08 -17.90 10.87
C THR A 296 -21.38 -17.36 9.47
N ASP A 297 -21.65 -18.26 8.53
CA ASP A 297 -22.02 -17.84 7.15
C ASP A 297 -23.32 -17.04 7.14
N GLU A 298 -24.31 -17.40 7.98
CA GLU A 298 -25.56 -16.66 8.13
C GLU A 298 -25.30 -15.24 8.65
N GLN A 299 -24.45 -15.11 9.68
CA GLN A 299 -24.08 -13.81 10.22
C GLN A 299 -23.33 -12.98 9.16
N ARG A 300 -22.35 -13.58 8.47
CA ARG A 300 -21.60 -12.91 7.40
C ARG A 300 -22.52 -12.42 6.27
N ASN A 301 -23.50 -13.24 5.87
CA ASN A 301 -24.52 -12.87 4.89
C ASN A 301 -25.40 -11.72 5.38
N ALA A 302 -25.84 -11.74 6.63
CA ALA A 302 -26.60 -10.64 7.23
C ALA A 302 -25.83 -9.30 7.17
N TRP A 303 -24.53 -9.31 7.48
CA TRP A 303 -23.67 -8.12 7.33
C TRP A 303 -23.57 -7.66 5.87
N ARG A 304 -23.38 -8.60 4.92
CA ARG A 304 -23.36 -8.30 3.47
C ARG A 304 -24.64 -7.62 3.02
N ASP A 305 -25.80 -8.17 3.39
CA ASP A 305 -27.10 -7.63 3.01
C ASP A 305 -27.35 -6.25 3.59
N ALA A 306 -26.88 -6.00 4.82
CA ALA A 306 -27.05 -4.71 5.49
C ALA A 306 -26.22 -3.59 4.84
N VAL A 307 -25.05 -3.88 4.29
CA VAL A 307 -24.17 -2.86 3.64
C VAL A 307 -24.44 -2.71 2.14
N ARG A 308 -24.95 -3.75 1.47
CA ARG A 308 -25.18 -3.76 0.01
C ARG A 308 -25.97 -2.54 -0.52
N PRO A 309 -27.01 -2.03 0.15
CA PRO A 309 -27.73 -0.84 -0.32
C PRO A 309 -26.86 0.42 -0.44
N ALA A 310 -25.78 0.53 0.36
CA ALA A 310 -24.87 1.67 0.28
C ALA A 310 -24.06 1.71 -1.02
N TRP A 311 -23.86 0.56 -1.70
CA TRP A 311 -23.09 0.48 -2.94
C TRP A 311 -23.69 1.28 -4.08
N LYS A 312 -25.07 1.30 -4.17
CA LYS A 312 -25.79 1.97 -5.26
C LYS A 312 -25.34 3.40 -5.53
N LYS A 313 -24.99 4.13 -4.48
CA LYS A 313 -24.53 5.51 -4.60
C LYS A 313 -23.20 5.63 -5.35
N PHE A 314 -22.38 4.58 -5.35
CA PHE A 314 -21.02 4.58 -5.84
C PHE A 314 -20.83 3.76 -7.13
N GLU A 315 -21.79 2.89 -7.47
CA GLU A 315 -21.74 1.98 -8.62
C GLU A 315 -21.42 2.69 -9.94
N ALA A 316 -22.06 3.82 -10.20
CA ALA A 316 -21.84 4.58 -11.45
C ALA A 316 -20.40 5.13 -11.53
N GLY A 317 -19.83 5.57 -10.41
CA GLY A 317 -18.45 6.10 -10.36
C GLY A 317 -17.40 5.00 -10.42
N ILE A 318 -17.65 3.86 -9.78
CA ILE A 318 -16.76 2.69 -9.81
C ILE A 318 -16.77 2.05 -11.21
N GLY A 319 -17.95 1.92 -11.81
CA GLY A 319 -18.23 1.20 -13.05
C GLY A 319 -18.92 -0.14 -12.78
N PRO A 320 -20.21 -0.29 -13.17
CA PRO A 320 -20.95 -1.52 -12.93
C PRO A 320 -20.28 -2.77 -13.50
N ASP A 321 -19.59 -2.63 -14.65
CA ASP A 321 -18.88 -3.75 -15.27
C ASP A 321 -17.62 -4.17 -14.50
N LEU A 322 -16.98 -3.25 -13.79
CA LEU A 322 -15.86 -3.59 -12.90
C LEU A 322 -16.37 -4.37 -11.69
N ILE A 323 -17.50 -3.95 -11.09
CA ILE A 323 -18.12 -4.66 -9.97
C ILE A 323 -18.50 -6.08 -10.38
N LYS A 324 -19.19 -6.25 -11.54
CA LYS A 324 -19.52 -7.59 -12.07
C LYS A 324 -18.30 -8.46 -12.31
N ALA A 325 -17.23 -7.88 -12.85
CA ALA A 325 -15.98 -8.62 -13.09
C ALA A 325 -15.31 -9.06 -11.77
N ALA A 326 -15.36 -8.20 -10.75
CA ALA A 326 -14.85 -8.53 -9.41
C ALA A 326 -15.70 -9.63 -8.73
N GLU A 327 -17.03 -9.56 -8.82
CA GLU A 327 -17.93 -10.62 -8.34
C GLU A 327 -17.70 -11.95 -9.08
N ALA A 328 -17.40 -11.91 -10.38
CA ALA A 328 -17.09 -13.11 -11.15
C ALA A 328 -15.75 -13.76 -10.69
N ALA A 329 -14.81 -12.99 -10.19
CA ALA A 329 -13.54 -13.50 -9.67
C ALA A 329 -13.71 -14.38 -8.41
N ASN A 330 -14.82 -14.28 -7.67
CA ASN A 330 -15.15 -15.16 -6.56
C ASN A 330 -15.42 -16.61 -7.01
N ARG A 331 -15.89 -16.81 -8.26
CA ARG A 331 -16.35 -18.11 -8.79
C ARG A 331 -15.29 -18.84 -9.61
N ALA A 332 -14.20 -18.17 -9.97
CA ALA A 332 -13.13 -18.79 -10.73
C ALA A 332 -12.30 -19.69 -9.79
N GLN A 333 -12.42 -20.99 -9.94
CA GLN A 333 -11.58 -22.02 -9.31
C GLN A 333 -10.32 -22.26 -10.11
#